data_690ad7cd5875ad3ba6aeed98608725aa
#
_entry.id   690ad7cd5875ad3ba6aeed98608725aa
#
_cell.length_a   1.000
_cell.length_b   1.000
_cell.length_c   1.000
_cell.angle_alpha   90.00
_cell.angle_beta   90.00
_cell.angle_gamma   90.00
#
_symmetry.space_group_name_H-M   'P 1'
#
loop_
_entity.id
_entity.type
_entity.pdbx_description
1 polymer ?
#
loop_
_entity_poly.entity_id
_entity_poly.type
_entity_poly.pdbx_seq_one_letter_code
_entity_poly.pdbx_strand_id
1 'polypeptide(L)'
;MCTKESKMNYKFDGSKVYFTSDTHFYHSNIIGFCKRLFKNVEDMNETLIENWNQVVSQDDIVFHLGDFCMGGSHEWTKILNRLNGKIYLVLGNHDLKNIRQGYASRFELTSMQMHIEVDKQKIYLNHCPLLCYGGAYGNTWQLFGHVH
;
A
#
# COMPACT_ATOMS: atom_id res chain seq x y z
N MET A 1 -2.26 -32.41 14.58
CA MET A 1 -0.90 -31.98 14.17
C MET A 1 -0.97 -30.50 13.88
N CYS A 2 -0.39 -29.67 14.76
CA CYS A 2 -0.38 -28.24 14.60
C CYS A 2 0.75 -27.90 13.61
N THR A 3 0.40 -27.45 12.40
CA THR A 3 1.38 -26.94 11.43
C THR A 3 2.03 -25.70 12.04
N LYS A 4 3.36 -25.73 12.20
CA LYS A 4 4.15 -24.55 12.52
C LYS A 4 3.89 -23.51 11.45
N GLU A 5 3.04 -22.53 11.74
CA GLU A 5 3.03 -21.29 10.98
C GLU A 5 4.41 -20.68 11.11
N SER A 6 5.13 -20.62 10.01
CA SER A 6 6.38 -19.89 9.93
C SER A 6 6.05 -18.41 10.17
N LYS A 7 6.32 -17.89 11.37
CA LYS A 7 6.32 -16.46 11.63
C LYS A 7 7.38 -15.85 10.73
N MET A 8 7.01 -15.37 9.56
CA MET A 8 7.85 -14.51 8.78
C MET A 8 8.00 -13.19 9.55
N ASN A 9 9.11 -13.06 10.28
CA ASN A 9 9.48 -11.80 10.90
C ASN A 9 10.01 -10.88 9.79
N TYR A 10 9.12 -10.06 9.24
CA TYR A 10 9.50 -9.02 8.30
C TYR A 10 10.23 -7.90 9.06
N LYS A 11 11.56 -7.91 8.98
CA LYS A 11 12.43 -6.87 9.54
C LYS A 11 13.06 -6.08 8.42
N PHE A 12 12.98 -4.78 8.50
CA PHE A 12 13.43 -3.86 7.46
C PHE A 12 14.36 -2.78 8.04
N ASP A 13 15.26 -2.31 7.18
CA ASP A 13 16.09 -1.12 7.41
C ASP A 13 15.26 0.12 7.04
N GLY A 14 15.04 1.00 7.98
CA GLY A 14 14.19 2.17 7.82
C GLY A 14 14.68 3.19 6.81
N SER A 15 15.95 3.17 6.44
CA SER A 15 16.51 4.05 5.42
C SER A 15 15.97 3.77 4.00
N LYS A 16 15.32 2.61 3.81
CA LYS A 16 14.82 2.13 2.51
C LYS A 16 13.33 1.78 2.52
N VAL A 17 12.60 2.21 3.54
CA VAL A 17 11.19 1.88 3.69
C VAL A 17 10.33 3.14 3.63
N TYR A 18 9.32 3.07 2.78
CA TYR A 18 8.31 4.11 2.60
C TYR A 18 6.92 3.57 2.88
N PHE A 19 6.04 4.44 3.33
CA PHE A 19 4.63 4.15 3.58
C PHE A 19 3.76 5.13 2.81
N THR A 20 2.72 4.63 2.15
CA THR A 20 1.71 5.43 1.47
C THR A 20 0.37 4.71 1.48
N SER A 21 -0.69 5.41 1.14
CA SER A 21 -2.05 4.88 1.09
C SER A 21 -2.89 5.65 0.09
N ASP A 22 -4.03 5.05 -0.30
CA ASP A 22 -5.13 5.73 -0.97
C ASP A 22 -4.71 6.52 -2.21
N THR A 23 -3.81 5.96 -3.03
CA THR A 23 -3.39 6.60 -4.28
C THR A 23 -4.56 6.74 -5.25
N HIS A 24 -5.46 5.75 -5.27
CA HIS A 24 -6.66 5.75 -6.11
C HIS A 24 -6.34 6.02 -7.58
N PHE A 25 -5.30 5.42 -8.13
CA PHE A 25 -5.00 5.54 -9.56
C PHE A 25 -6.24 5.23 -10.40
N TYR A 26 -6.47 5.99 -11.46
CA TYR A 26 -7.64 5.87 -12.36
C TYR A 26 -9.00 6.08 -11.69
N HIS A 27 -9.05 6.78 -10.55
CA HIS A 27 -10.30 7.11 -9.86
C HIS A 27 -10.66 8.59 -10.07
N SER A 28 -11.31 8.94 -11.18
CA SER A 28 -11.65 10.33 -11.50
C SER A 28 -12.49 11.02 -10.42
N ASN A 29 -13.44 10.30 -9.82
CA ASN A 29 -14.35 10.87 -8.83
C ASN A 29 -13.66 11.24 -7.51
N ILE A 30 -12.52 10.61 -7.17
CA ILE A 30 -11.79 10.91 -5.92
C ILE A 30 -11.27 12.35 -5.90
N ILE A 31 -11.03 12.93 -7.07
CA ILE A 31 -10.58 14.32 -7.21
C ILE A 31 -11.63 15.25 -6.58
N GLY A 32 -12.91 15.05 -6.91
CA GLY A 32 -14.01 15.82 -6.33
C GLY A 32 -14.31 15.45 -4.88
N PHE A 33 -14.36 14.16 -4.55
CA PHE A 33 -14.70 13.67 -3.21
C PHE A 33 -13.70 14.15 -2.14
N CYS A 34 -12.41 14.11 -2.46
CA CYS A 34 -11.34 14.49 -1.53
C CYS A 34 -10.74 15.87 -1.83
N LYS A 35 -11.37 16.64 -2.74
CA LYS A 35 -10.90 17.98 -3.14
C LYS A 35 -9.42 18.01 -3.53
N ARG A 36 -8.97 16.97 -4.26
CA ARG A 36 -7.58 16.87 -4.74
C ARG A 36 -7.33 17.96 -5.79
N LEU A 37 -6.13 18.55 -5.78
CA LEU A 37 -5.76 19.67 -6.65
C LEU A 37 -5.20 19.18 -8.00
N PHE A 38 -5.95 18.35 -8.73
CA PHE A 38 -5.61 17.85 -10.05
C PHE A 38 -6.67 18.26 -11.07
N LYS A 39 -6.27 18.49 -12.31
CA LYS A 39 -7.16 18.92 -13.40
C LYS A 39 -8.10 17.79 -13.86
N ASN A 40 -7.57 16.57 -13.89
CA ASN A 40 -8.25 15.36 -14.31
C ASN A 40 -7.50 14.12 -13.77
N VAL A 41 -7.99 12.93 -14.07
CA VAL A 41 -7.42 11.68 -13.58
C VAL A 41 -6.06 11.36 -14.20
N GLU A 42 -5.82 11.77 -15.43
CA GLU A 42 -4.53 11.61 -16.11
C GLU A 42 -3.45 12.46 -15.43
N ASP A 43 -3.75 13.74 -15.17
CA ASP A 43 -2.87 14.66 -14.44
C ASP A 43 -2.56 14.12 -13.03
N MET A 44 -3.58 13.60 -12.33
CA MET A 44 -3.41 12.96 -11.03
C MET A 44 -2.48 11.75 -11.12
N ASN A 45 -2.70 10.84 -12.07
CA ASN A 45 -1.89 9.64 -12.23
C ASN A 45 -0.43 9.96 -12.52
N GLU A 46 -0.18 10.87 -13.47
CA GLU A 46 1.18 11.28 -13.84
C GLU A 46 1.90 11.92 -12.65
N THR A 47 1.26 12.88 -11.98
CA THR A 47 1.85 13.55 -10.82
C THR A 47 2.16 12.57 -9.68
N LEU A 48 1.26 11.62 -9.39
CA LEU A 48 1.49 10.63 -8.35
C LEU A 48 2.67 9.70 -8.69
N ILE A 49 2.81 9.28 -9.95
CA ILE A 49 3.94 8.45 -10.40
C ILE A 49 5.25 9.24 -10.31
N GLU A 50 5.25 10.49 -10.77
CA GLU A 50 6.44 11.35 -10.70
C GLU A 50 6.89 11.56 -9.26
N ASN A 51 5.97 11.95 -8.37
CA ASN A 51 6.26 12.15 -6.94
C ASN A 51 6.78 10.86 -6.27
N TRP A 52 6.18 9.73 -6.59
CA TRP A 52 6.64 8.43 -6.09
C TRP A 52 8.08 8.15 -6.52
N ASN A 53 8.36 8.27 -7.81
CA ASN A 53 9.67 7.92 -8.37
C ASN A 53 10.77 8.94 -8.04
N GLN A 54 10.42 10.16 -7.61
CA GLN A 54 11.38 11.13 -7.09
C GLN A 54 11.97 10.71 -5.74
N VAL A 55 11.24 9.96 -4.93
CA VAL A 55 11.67 9.57 -3.58
C VAL A 55 11.99 8.09 -3.44
N VAL A 56 11.39 7.23 -4.26
CA VAL A 56 11.54 5.78 -4.20
C VAL A 56 12.48 5.29 -5.29
N SER A 57 13.57 4.63 -4.89
CA SER A 57 14.51 3.96 -5.80
C SER A 57 14.08 2.52 -6.10
N GLN A 58 14.72 1.86 -7.09
CA GLN A 58 14.36 0.50 -7.53
C GLN A 58 14.47 -0.57 -6.43
N ASP A 59 15.42 -0.41 -5.51
CA ASP A 59 15.68 -1.37 -4.43
C ASP A 59 14.97 -1.04 -3.13
N ASP A 60 14.27 0.08 -3.07
CA ASP A 60 13.54 0.51 -1.89
C ASP A 60 12.24 -0.30 -1.70
N ILE A 61 11.72 -0.28 -0.50
CA ILE A 61 10.52 -1.00 -0.09
C ILE A 61 9.39 -0.01 0.14
N VAL A 62 8.24 -0.30 -0.42
CA VAL A 62 7.04 0.52 -0.21
C VAL A 62 5.92 -0.34 0.34
N PHE A 63 5.39 0.04 1.49
CA PHE A 63 4.15 -0.48 2.03
C PHE A 63 3.01 0.45 1.60
N HIS A 64 2.18 -0.04 0.69
CA HIS A 64 0.95 0.65 0.28
C HIS A 64 -0.22 0.12 1.10
N LEU A 65 -0.89 1.02 1.84
CA LEU A 65 -1.91 0.64 2.82
C LEU A 65 -3.33 0.60 2.24
N GLY A 66 -3.45 0.26 0.96
CA GLY A 66 -4.71 -0.03 0.30
C GLY A 66 -5.28 1.10 -0.53
N ASP A 67 -6.33 0.75 -1.27
CA ASP A 67 -6.99 1.58 -2.27
C ASP A 67 -6.02 2.13 -3.32
N PHE A 68 -5.31 1.16 -3.94
CA PHE A 68 -4.23 1.43 -4.88
C PHE A 68 -4.75 1.96 -6.23
N CYS A 69 -5.64 1.22 -6.89
CA CYS A 69 -6.07 1.55 -8.25
C CYS A 69 -7.50 1.10 -8.53
N MET A 70 -8.33 2.00 -9.08
CA MET A 70 -9.72 1.74 -9.48
C MET A 70 -9.86 1.21 -10.91
N GLY A 71 -8.79 1.22 -11.69
CA GLY A 71 -8.78 0.69 -13.04
C GLY A 71 -8.87 -0.83 -13.10
N GLY A 72 -9.03 -1.36 -14.31
CA GLY A 72 -8.95 -2.80 -14.57
C GLY A 72 -7.52 -3.30 -14.75
N SER A 73 -7.39 -4.48 -15.38
CA SER A 73 -6.10 -5.16 -15.56
C SER A 73 -5.04 -4.33 -16.29
N HIS A 74 -5.47 -3.65 -17.33
CA HIS A 74 -4.59 -2.84 -18.14
C HIS A 74 -4.01 -1.68 -17.33
N GLU A 75 -4.86 -0.96 -16.61
CA GLU A 75 -4.50 0.20 -15.80
C GLU A 75 -3.56 -0.20 -14.64
N TRP A 76 -3.87 -1.28 -13.95
CA TRP A 76 -2.99 -1.82 -12.89
C TRP A 76 -1.60 -2.15 -13.42
N THR A 77 -1.53 -2.87 -14.56
CA THR A 77 -0.26 -3.22 -15.19
C THR A 77 0.51 -1.96 -15.61
N LYS A 78 -0.18 -0.99 -16.21
CA LYS A 78 0.42 0.27 -16.65
C LYS A 78 1.04 1.04 -15.50
N ILE A 79 0.35 1.14 -14.36
CA ILE A 79 0.88 1.82 -13.17
C ILE A 79 2.05 1.04 -12.58
N LEU A 80 1.87 -0.25 -12.28
CA LEU A 80 2.91 -1.07 -11.63
C LEU A 80 4.22 -1.17 -12.41
N ASN A 81 4.15 -1.11 -13.75
CA ASN A 81 5.35 -1.10 -14.58
C ASN A 81 6.13 0.24 -14.54
N ARG A 82 5.54 1.29 -14.01
CA ARG A 82 6.12 2.64 -13.96
C ARG A 82 6.60 3.02 -12.56
N LEU A 83 6.13 2.35 -11.52
CA LEU A 83 6.53 2.64 -10.15
C LEU A 83 7.83 1.94 -9.79
N ASN A 84 8.72 2.66 -9.13
CA ASN A 84 9.95 2.13 -8.54
C ASN A 84 9.66 1.40 -7.22
N GLY A 85 10.60 0.52 -6.84
CA GLY A 85 10.61 -0.16 -5.54
C GLY A 85 9.87 -1.49 -5.51
N LYS A 86 10.05 -2.19 -4.40
CA LYS A 86 9.40 -3.46 -4.06
C LYS A 86 8.14 -3.17 -3.26
N ILE A 87 6.99 -3.40 -3.86
CA ILE A 87 5.71 -2.96 -3.29
C ILE A 87 5.04 -4.11 -2.52
N TYR A 88 4.74 -3.85 -1.25
CA TYR A 88 3.89 -4.68 -0.39
C TYR A 88 2.53 -4.00 -0.29
N LEU A 89 1.44 -4.72 -0.59
CA LEU A 89 0.10 -4.16 -0.59
C LEU A 89 -0.72 -4.72 0.58
N VAL A 90 -1.11 -3.85 1.49
CA VAL A 90 -2.24 -4.08 2.39
C VAL A 90 -3.51 -3.79 1.61
N LEU A 91 -4.45 -4.72 1.57
CA LEU A 91 -5.63 -4.62 0.72
C LEU A 91 -6.65 -3.63 1.30
N GLY A 92 -6.98 -2.63 0.51
CA GLY A 92 -8.13 -1.75 0.75
C GLY A 92 -9.43 -2.34 0.22
N ASN A 93 -10.53 -1.71 0.51
CA ASN A 93 -11.86 -2.17 0.09
C ASN A 93 -12.03 -2.12 -1.44
N HIS A 94 -11.33 -1.24 -2.13
CA HIS A 94 -11.37 -1.14 -3.60
C HIS A 94 -10.42 -2.11 -4.31
N ASP A 95 -9.44 -2.70 -3.64
CA ASP A 95 -8.44 -3.58 -4.25
C ASP A 95 -8.94 -5.03 -4.47
N LEU A 96 -9.90 -5.48 -3.66
CA LEU A 96 -10.30 -6.89 -3.58
C LEU A 96 -10.75 -7.47 -4.92
N LYS A 97 -11.41 -6.69 -5.76
CA LYS A 97 -11.85 -7.13 -7.09
C LYS A 97 -10.66 -7.47 -7.99
N ASN A 98 -9.67 -6.60 -8.01
CA ASN A 98 -8.50 -6.73 -8.88
C ASN A 98 -7.59 -7.87 -8.41
N ILE A 99 -7.38 -7.99 -7.11
CA ILE A 99 -6.60 -9.10 -6.53
C ILE A 99 -7.21 -10.47 -6.89
N ARG A 100 -8.53 -10.61 -6.87
CA ARG A 100 -9.23 -11.84 -7.34
C ARG A 100 -9.00 -12.13 -8.82
N GLN A 101 -8.65 -11.13 -9.62
CA GLN A 101 -8.31 -11.27 -11.04
C GLN A 101 -6.83 -11.64 -11.29
N GLY A 102 -6.04 -11.89 -10.25
CA GLY A 102 -4.67 -12.40 -10.36
C GLY A 102 -3.55 -11.37 -10.24
N TYR A 103 -3.83 -10.13 -9.83
CA TYR A 103 -2.79 -9.09 -9.68
C TYR A 103 -1.92 -9.23 -8.44
N ALA A 104 -2.25 -10.13 -7.53
CA ALA A 104 -1.46 -10.38 -6.32
C ALA A 104 0.02 -10.67 -6.61
N SER A 105 0.30 -11.38 -7.71
CA SER A 105 1.67 -11.74 -8.11
C SER A 105 2.55 -10.58 -8.57
N ARG A 106 1.99 -9.40 -8.71
CA ARG A 106 2.74 -8.17 -9.10
C ARG A 106 3.31 -7.44 -7.88
N PHE A 107 2.94 -7.86 -6.69
CA PHE A 107 3.42 -7.33 -5.42
C PHE A 107 4.33 -8.35 -4.74
N GLU A 108 5.28 -7.89 -3.93
CA GLU A 108 6.11 -8.78 -3.10
C GLU A 108 5.24 -9.61 -2.14
N LEU A 109 4.21 -8.97 -1.60
CA LEU A 109 3.19 -9.58 -0.76
C LEU A 109 1.90 -8.79 -0.84
N THR A 110 0.76 -9.50 -0.78
CA THR A 110 -0.55 -8.90 -0.53
C THR A 110 -1.16 -9.52 0.71
N SER A 111 -1.74 -8.72 1.60
CA SER A 111 -2.41 -9.19 2.81
C SER A 111 -3.47 -8.20 3.25
N MET A 112 -4.45 -8.66 4.03
CA MET A 112 -5.42 -7.77 4.68
C MET A 112 -4.79 -6.96 5.81
N GLN A 113 -3.74 -7.50 6.44
CA GLN A 113 -3.02 -6.89 7.56
C GLN A 113 -1.57 -7.36 7.53
N MET A 114 -0.66 -6.52 7.98
CA MET A 114 0.74 -6.90 8.15
C MET A 114 1.25 -6.44 9.51
N HIS A 115 2.14 -7.24 10.10
CA HIS A 115 2.87 -6.87 11.30
C HIS A 115 4.36 -6.94 10.98
N ILE A 116 5.02 -5.80 10.96
CA ILE A 116 6.41 -5.64 10.54
C ILE A 116 7.25 -5.01 11.66
N GLU A 117 8.56 -5.04 11.48
CA GLU A 117 9.51 -4.34 12.33
C GLU A 117 10.45 -3.52 11.43
N VAL A 118 10.50 -2.21 11.66
CA VAL A 118 11.42 -1.30 10.98
C VAL A 118 12.30 -0.66 12.03
N ASP A 119 13.63 -0.86 11.97
CA ASP A 119 14.61 -0.37 12.94
C ASP A 119 14.20 -0.65 14.40
N LYS A 120 13.76 -1.89 14.67
CA LYS A 120 13.26 -2.34 15.99
C LYS A 120 11.91 -1.74 16.39
N GLN A 121 11.33 -0.82 15.62
CA GLN A 121 9.96 -0.34 15.84
C GLN A 121 8.97 -1.33 15.24
N LYS A 122 8.09 -1.87 16.06
CA LYS A 122 6.97 -2.72 15.62
C LYS A 122 5.87 -1.85 15.04
N ILE A 123 5.37 -2.26 13.87
CA ILE A 123 4.33 -1.51 13.15
C ILE A 123 3.25 -2.49 12.69
N TYR A 124 2.01 -2.15 13.00
CA TYR A 124 0.82 -2.85 12.55
C TYR A 124 0.21 -2.08 11.38
N LEU A 125 0.11 -2.74 10.22
CA LEU A 125 -0.40 -2.15 8.98
C LEU A 125 -1.78 -2.70 8.67
N ASN A 126 -2.73 -1.81 8.45
CA ASN A 126 -4.08 -2.14 8.04
C ASN A 126 -4.65 -1.02 7.15
N HIS A 127 -5.62 -1.31 6.30
CA HIS A 127 -6.23 -0.25 5.50
C HIS A 127 -7.14 0.63 6.35
N CYS A 128 -8.05 0.03 7.10
CA CYS A 128 -8.94 0.78 7.99
C CYS A 128 -8.32 0.96 9.39
N PRO A 129 -8.56 2.07 10.08
CA PRO A 129 -8.14 2.23 11.46
C PRO A 129 -8.81 1.18 12.37
N LEU A 130 -8.03 0.58 13.24
CA LEU A 130 -8.52 -0.41 14.22
C LEU A 130 -8.50 0.20 15.62
N LEU A 131 -9.58 0.00 16.35
CA LEU A 131 -9.67 0.40 17.75
C LEU A 131 -8.70 -0.41 18.64
N CYS A 132 -8.47 -1.67 18.28
CA CYS A 132 -7.56 -2.57 18.97
C CYS A 132 -6.80 -3.42 17.95
N TYR A 133 -5.50 -3.59 18.15
CA TYR A 133 -4.61 -4.34 17.26
C TYR A 133 -3.50 -5.02 18.04
N GLY A 134 -2.79 -5.95 17.43
CA GLY A 134 -1.68 -6.67 18.08
C GLY A 134 -0.58 -5.73 18.55
N GLY A 135 -0.38 -5.66 19.87
CA GLY A 135 0.60 -4.78 20.51
C GLY A 135 0.13 -3.36 20.84
N ALA A 136 -1.19 -3.06 20.71
CA ALA A 136 -1.76 -1.74 20.99
C ALA A 136 -1.47 -1.20 22.41
N TYR A 137 -1.31 -2.10 23.39
CA TYR A 137 -0.96 -1.75 24.78
C TYR A 137 0.56 -1.66 25.03
N GLY A 138 1.37 -1.83 24.00
CA GLY A 138 2.82 -1.73 24.05
C GLY A 138 3.34 -0.65 23.10
N ASN A 139 4.60 -0.76 22.70
CA ASN A 139 5.24 0.16 21.77
C ASN A 139 5.08 -0.33 20.31
N THR A 140 3.85 -0.58 19.86
CA THR A 140 3.54 -0.91 18.46
C THR A 140 2.75 0.23 17.86
N TRP A 141 3.21 0.77 16.74
CA TRP A 141 2.48 1.78 15.99
C TRP A 141 1.43 1.12 15.11
N GLN A 142 0.35 1.83 14.82
CA GLN A 142 -0.58 1.49 13.76
C GLN A 142 -0.45 2.52 12.64
N LEU A 143 -0.26 2.05 11.40
CA LEU A 143 -0.41 2.87 10.20
C LEU A 143 -1.60 2.37 9.40
N PHE A 144 -2.41 3.28 8.90
CA PHE A 144 -3.64 2.99 8.17
C PHE A 144 -3.94 4.06 7.12
N GLY A 145 -4.85 3.75 6.20
CA GLY A 145 -5.42 4.64 5.20
C GLY A 145 -6.89 4.89 5.41
N HIS A 146 -7.69 4.94 4.34
CA HIS A 146 -9.14 4.96 4.27
C HIS A 146 -9.84 6.26 4.71
N VAL A 147 -9.35 6.93 5.74
CA VAL A 147 -9.95 8.16 6.32
C VAL A 147 -9.36 9.42 5.67
N HIS A 148 -9.69 9.66 4.43
CA HIS A 148 -9.20 10.79 3.64
C HIS A 148 -9.29 12.15 4.33
#